data_70b1bda94c49b315553aa15be2d530a3
#
_entry.id   70b1bda94c49b315553aa15be2d530a3
#
_cell.length_a   1.000
_cell.length_b   1.000
_cell.length_c   1.000
_cell.angle_alpha   90.00
_cell.angle_beta   90.00
_cell.angle_gamma   90.00
#
_symmetry.space_group_name_H-M   'P 1'
#
loop_
_entity.id
_entity.type
_entity.pdbx_description
1 polymer ?
#
loop_
_entity_poly.entity_id
_entity_poly.type
_entity_poly.pdbx_seq_one_letter_code
_entity_poly.pdbx_strand_id
1 'polypeptide(L)'
;DLEHSFEQAKVEIADLLIAPIALANAVLTENEMRSGCALVDFGADTTTISVYKNNILRYLSVLPLGGNTITRDITSLQMEEQDAEKLKLQYGNALYEEEEESETPAVCALEDGRAIELATLNNIIGARSEEILANVWNQLQLSGYEDKLFSGVVFTGGGANLKNIEEAFRKQSKIEKVKTMRFVHDTVHGFSDVLAKDGMQNTLLGLLAAGNENCCLQEVKPILEKPNDPNDTQTVIGFDTGKDTVKEAPKKPEPSKPTSGTKTGTGTKKPGNTRPKPNRFW
;
A
#
# COMPACT_ATOMS: atom_id res chain seq x y z
N ASP A 1 23.52 10.24 -6.85
CA ASP A 1 22.31 11.04 -6.78
C ASP A 1 21.37 10.60 -7.90
N LEU A 2 20.10 10.29 -7.57
CA LEU A 2 19.13 9.73 -8.51
C LEU A 2 18.89 10.67 -9.70
N GLU A 3 18.61 11.94 -9.44
CA GLU A 3 18.38 12.96 -10.46
C GLU A 3 19.54 13.05 -11.44
N HIS A 4 20.77 13.07 -10.92
CA HIS A 4 21.97 13.12 -11.76
C HIS A 4 22.11 11.88 -12.66
N SER A 5 21.71 10.70 -12.18
CA SER A 5 21.74 9.49 -13.01
C SER A 5 20.74 9.56 -14.17
N PHE A 6 19.54 10.09 -13.93
CA PHE A 6 18.55 10.31 -14.97
C PHE A 6 19.00 11.41 -15.98
N GLU A 7 19.58 12.49 -15.48
CA GLU A 7 20.16 13.56 -16.31
C GLU A 7 21.26 13.03 -17.23
N GLN A 8 22.20 12.22 -16.70
CA GLN A 8 23.22 11.55 -17.51
C GLN A 8 22.64 10.61 -18.56
N ALA A 9 21.55 9.92 -18.23
CA ALA A 9 20.83 9.06 -19.16
C ALA A 9 19.99 9.84 -20.17
N LYS A 10 19.91 11.17 -20.07
CA LYS A 10 19.06 12.05 -20.88
C LYS A 10 17.57 11.68 -20.79
N VAL A 11 17.14 11.27 -19.61
CA VAL A 11 15.75 10.98 -19.27
C VAL A 11 15.25 12.13 -18.41
N GLU A 12 14.19 12.77 -18.85
CA GLU A 12 13.54 13.85 -18.12
C GLU A 12 12.69 13.25 -16.98
N ILE A 13 12.81 13.82 -15.78
CA ILE A 13 12.01 13.42 -14.61
C ILE A 13 10.77 14.31 -14.58
N ALA A 14 9.58 13.72 -14.76
CA ALA A 14 8.32 14.43 -14.70
C ALA A 14 7.89 14.73 -13.26
N ASP A 15 8.08 13.77 -12.34
CA ASP A 15 7.72 13.92 -10.93
C ASP A 15 8.51 12.97 -10.03
N LEU A 16 8.52 13.25 -8.72
CA LEU A 16 9.14 12.44 -7.67
C LEU A 16 8.09 12.08 -6.61
N LEU A 17 7.80 10.80 -6.49
CA LEU A 17 6.80 10.29 -5.56
C LEU A 17 7.45 9.53 -4.41
N ILE A 18 6.91 9.73 -3.20
CA ILE A 18 7.33 8.98 -2.01
C ILE A 18 6.50 7.70 -1.91
N ALA A 19 7.13 6.55 -2.14
CA ALA A 19 6.47 5.25 -2.21
C ALA A 19 5.52 4.94 -1.03
N PRO A 20 5.89 5.12 0.25
CA PRO A 20 4.96 4.90 1.37
C PRO A 20 3.70 5.76 1.33
N ILE A 21 3.77 6.99 0.78
CA ILE A 21 2.58 7.85 0.65
C ILE A 21 1.69 7.37 -0.49
N ALA A 22 2.29 7.03 -1.64
CA ALA A 22 1.55 6.48 -2.77
C ALA A 22 0.87 5.15 -2.40
N LEU A 23 1.59 4.26 -1.71
CA LEU A 23 1.05 3.02 -1.19
C LEU A 23 -0.14 3.25 -0.25
N ALA A 24 0.01 4.17 0.72
CA ALA A 24 -1.05 4.47 1.68
C ALA A 24 -2.33 4.97 0.98
N ASN A 25 -2.20 5.85 0.00
CA ASN A 25 -3.34 6.34 -0.77
C ASN A 25 -4.03 5.23 -1.56
N ALA A 26 -3.29 4.20 -1.98
CA ALA A 26 -3.83 3.08 -2.75
C ALA A 26 -4.48 1.98 -1.89
N VAL A 27 -4.05 1.80 -0.63
CA VAL A 27 -4.49 0.68 0.22
C VAL A 27 -5.28 1.10 1.46
N LEU A 28 -5.21 2.37 1.88
CA LEU A 28 -5.94 2.89 3.03
C LEU A 28 -7.12 3.75 2.57
N THR A 29 -8.21 3.69 3.31
CA THR A 29 -9.32 4.62 3.12
C THR A 29 -9.04 5.96 3.80
N GLU A 30 -9.65 7.03 3.30
CA GLU A 30 -9.55 8.36 3.92
C GLU A 30 -9.99 8.36 5.39
N ASN A 31 -11.00 7.56 5.73
CA ASN A 31 -11.49 7.43 7.10
C ASN A 31 -10.45 6.76 8.02
N GLU A 32 -9.71 5.78 7.54
CA GLU A 32 -8.63 5.13 8.29
C GLU A 32 -7.49 6.10 8.56
N MET A 33 -7.03 6.80 7.52
CA MET A 33 -5.99 7.82 7.67
C MET A 33 -6.40 8.97 8.57
N ARG A 34 -7.68 9.36 8.55
CA ARG A 34 -8.22 10.40 9.43
C ARG A 34 -8.31 9.95 10.86
N SER A 35 -8.87 8.75 11.10
CA SER A 35 -9.07 8.20 12.45
C SER A 35 -7.78 7.84 13.16
N GLY A 36 -6.75 7.53 12.40
CA GLY A 36 -5.45 7.06 12.87
C GLY A 36 -5.28 5.56 12.60
N CYS A 37 -4.30 5.24 11.78
CA CYS A 37 -3.88 3.87 11.46
C CYS A 37 -2.37 3.82 11.25
N ALA A 38 -1.82 2.62 11.39
CA ALA A 38 -0.49 2.30 10.91
C ALA A 38 -0.58 1.41 9.68
N LEU A 39 0.25 1.67 8.70
CA LEU A 39 0.46 0.82 7.55
C LEU A 39 1.84 0.20 7.65
N VAL A 40 1.92 -1.12 7.58
CA VAL A 40 3.15 -1.90 7.62
C VAL A 40 3.28 -2.65 6.31
N ASP A 41 4.28 -2.30 5.53
CA ASP A 41 4.63 -2.96 4.26
C ASP A 41 5.79 -3.93 4.49
N PHE A 42 5.49 -5.22 4.46
CA PHE A 42 6.47 -6.29 4.62
C PHE A 42 7.08 -6.65 3.27
N GLY A 43 8.18 -5.99 2.95
CA GLY A 43 8.96 -6.27 1.75
C GLY A 43 9.89 -7.48 1.88
N ALA A 44 10.69 -7.73 0.84
CA ALA A 44 11.67 -8.80 0.82
C ALA A 44 12.84 -8.52 1.79
N ASP A 45 13.46 -7.35 1.71
CA ASP A 45 14.62 -6.98 2.52
C ASP A 45 14.30 -5.99 3.64
N THR A 46 13.18 -5.28 3.53
CA THR A 46 12.81 -4.22 4.46
C THR A 46 11.34 -4.32 4.87
N THR A 47 11.04 -3.85 6.07
CA THR A 47 9.67 -3.61 6.54
C THR A 47 9.51 -2.11 6.77
N THR A 48 8.59 -1.48 6.05
CA THR A 48 8.28 -0.05 6.14
C THR A 48 7.06 0.18 7.01
N ILE A 49 7.20 1.03 8.03
CA ILE A 49 6.13 1.40 8.96
C ILE A 49 5.78 2.87 8.74
N SER A 50 4.53 3.16 8.42
CA SER A 50 4.02 4.52 8.28
C SER A 50 2.76 4.72 9.12
N VAL A 51 2.70 5.80 9.90
CA VAL A 51 1.57 6.12 10.78
C VAL A 51 0.86 7.36 10.26
N TYR A 52 -0.46 7.24 10.10
CA TYR A 52 -1.32 8.31 9.62
C TYR A 52 -2.31 8.74 10.71
N LYS A 53 -2.53 10.05 10.82
CA LYS A 53 -3.55 10.67 11.67
C LYS A 53 -3.98 12.01 11.07
N ASN A 54 -5.28 12.25 11.00
CA ASN A 54 -5.88 13.42 10.37
C ASN A 54 -5.45 13.60 8.90
N ASN A 55 -5.36 12.49 8.16
CA ASN A 55 -4.93 12.41 6.76
C ASN A 55 -3.49 12.91 6.53
N ILE A 56 -2.64 12.89 7.54
CA ILE A 56 -1.25 13.33 7.47
C ILE A 56 -0.35 12.19 7.93
N LEU A 57 0.73 11.94 7.19
CA LEU A 57 1.82 11.08 7.62
C LEU A 57 2.48 11.68 8.86
N ARG A 58 2.46 10.96 9.98
CA ARG A 58 2.98 11.40 11.28
C ARG A 58 4.32 10.76 11.62
N TYR A 59 4.53 9.54 11.15
CA TYR A 59 5.75 8.80 11.43
C TYR A 59 6.07 7.89 10.25
N LEU A 60 7.35 7.75 9.94
CA LEU A 60 7.86 6.85 8.92
C LEU A 60 9.16 6.23 9.43
N SER A 61 9.23 4.91 9.38
CA SER A 61 10.43 4.15 9.71
C SER A 61 10.60 2.99 8.74
N VAL A 62 11.84 2.62 8.47
CA VAL A 62 12.18 1.47 7.64
C VAL A 62 13.11 0.58 8.45
N LEU A 63 12.68 -0.65 8.66
CA LEU A 63 13.48 -1.70 9.30
C LEU A 63 14.24 -2.48 8.22
N PRO A 64 15.53 -2.76 8.40
CA PRO A 64 16.30 -3.60 7.47
C PRO A 64 16.06 -5.09 7.73
N LEU A 65 14.80 -5.47 7.89
CA LEU A 65 14.31 -6.82 8.15
C LEU A 65 13.10 -7.06 7.26
N GLY A 66 13.09 -8.15 6.52
CA GLY A 66 12.00 -8.51 5.61
C GLY A 66 11.94 -10.03 5.39
N GLY A 67 11.16 -10.46 4.39
CA GLY A 67 10.95 -11.87 4.09
C GLY A 67 12.23 -12.66 3.82
N ASN A 68 13.25 -12.02 3.24
CA ASN A 68 14.54 -12.65 2.95
C ASN A 68 15.34 -12.97 4.23
N THR A 69 15.12 -12.26 5.35
CA THR A 69 15.76 -12.62 6.61
C THR A 69 15.23 -13.95 7.15
N ILE A 70 13.92 -14.21 6.98
CA ILE A 70 13.33 -15.51 7.33
C ILE A 70 13.91 -16.61 6.43
N THR A 71 13.99 -16.37 5.11
CA THR A 71 14.54 -17.33 4.15
C THR A 71 15.97 -17.71 4.47
N ARG A 72 16.83 -16.72 4.80
CA ARG A 72 18.22 -16.97 5.21
C ARG A 72 18.31 -17.81 6.48
N ASP A 73 17.44 -17.59 7.46
CA ASP A 73 17.45 -18.42 8.67
C ASP A 73 17.08 -19.88 8.37
N ILE A 74 16.14 -20.12 7.44
CA ILE A 74 15.79 -21.46 6.98
C ILE A 74 16.98 -22.16 6.30
N THR A 75 17.87 -21.44 5.60
CA THR A 75 19.06 -22.05 5.00
C THR A 75 19.99 -22.72 6.01
N SER A 76 19.86 -22.39 7.32
CA SER A 76 20.57 -23.10 8.40
C SER A 76 20.28 -24.60 8.45
N LEU A 77 19.15 -25.04 7.84
CA LEU A 77 18.80 -26.45 7.65
C LEU A 77 19.55 -27.13 6.49
N GLN A 78 20.66 -26.53 6.05
CA GLN A 78 21.56 -27.03 5.00
C GLN A 78 20.86 -27.18 3.63
N MET A 79 20.15 -26.17 3.21
CA MET A 79 19.51 -26.08 1.90
C MET A 79 19.86 -24.78 1.18
N GLU A 80 19.59 -24.73 -0.12
CA GLU A 80 19.75 -23.52 -0.92
C GLU A 80 18.63 -22.50 -0.64
N GLU A 81 18.91 -21.22 -0.89
CA GLU A 81 17.97 -20.13 -0.61
C GLU A 81 16.65 -20.27 -1.39
N GLN A 82 16.72 -20.82 -2.61
CA GLN A 82 15.53 -21.06 -3.43
C GLN A 82 14.60 -22.11 -2.80
N ASP A 83 15.16 -23.17 -2.23
CA ASP A 83 14.38 -24.23 -1.58
C ASP A 83 13.83 -23.75 -0.22
N ALA A 84 14.63 -22.98 0.51
CA ALA A 84 14.18 -22.30 1.73
C ALA A 84 13.00 -21.38 1.47
N GLU A 85 13.04 -20.60 0.38
CA GLU A 85 11.93 -19.72 -0.02
C GLU A 85 10.68 -20.52 -0.37
N LYS A 86 10.80 -21.60 -1.15
CA LYS A 86 9.67 -22.49 -1.47
C LYS A 86 9.02 -23.06 -0.20
N LEU A 87 9.83 -23.55 0.74
CA LEU A 87 9.32 -24.08 2.02
C LEU A 87 8.62 -23.00 2.84
N LYS A 88 9.19 -21.81 2.93
CA LYS A 88 8.57 -20.67 3.61
C LYS A 88 7.20 -20.34 3.02
N LEU A 89 7.11 -20.24 1.69
CA LEU A 89 5.86 -19.91 1.00
C LEU A 89 4.80 -21.00 1.12
N GLN A 90 5.21 -22.27 1.15
CA GLN A 90 4.29 -23.41 1.16
C GLN A 90 3.83 -23.78 2.59
N TYR A 91 4.73 -23.77 3.56
CA TYR A 91 4.51 -24.33 4.90
C TYR A 91 4.67 -23.30 6.03
N GLY A 92 5.15 -22.09 5.71
CA GLY A 92 5.49 -21.08 6.70
C GLY A 92 4.29 -20.61 7.52
N ASN A 93 4.51 -20.52 8.83
CA ASN A 93 3.51 -20.08 9.80
C ASN A 93 4.20 -19.22 10.88
N ALA A 94 3.73 -17.97 11.03
CA ALA A 94 4.29 -17.04 12.02
C ALA A 94 3.94 -17.40 13.47
N LEU A 95 2.86 -18.17 13.67
CA LEU A 95 2.41 -18.63 14.97
C LEU A 95 2.06 -20.11 14.84
N TYR A 96 3.07 -20.96 14.96
CA TYR A 96 2.89 -22.41 14.87
C TYR A 96 2.71 -22.96 16.27
N GLU A 97 1.63 -23.70 16.47
CA GLU A 97 1.36 -24.49 17.66
C GLU A 97 1.36 -25.96 17.22
N GLU A 98 2.20 -26.77 17.87
CA GLU A 98 2.27 -28.20 17.58
C GLU A 98 1.02 -28.89 18.07
N GLU A 99 0.39 -29.73 17.23
CA GLU A 99 -0.75 -30.55 17.66
C GLU A 99 -0.26 -31.68 18.54
N GLU A 100 -0.56 -31.61 19.84
CA GLU A 100 -0.10 -32.56 20.86
C GLU A 100 -0.56 -34.00 20.63
N GLU A 101 -1.53 -34.24 19.71
CA GLU A 101 -2.15 -35.57 19.52
C GLU A 101 -1.58 -36.37 18.34
N SER A 102 -0.57 -35.86 17.61
CA SER A 102 -0.04 -36.55 16.44
C SER A 102 1.07 -37.56 16.83
N GLU A 103 0.82 -38.87 16.69
CA GLU A 103 1.83 -39.92 16.91
C GLU A 103 3.01 -39.86 15.92
N THR A 104 2.87 -39.15 14.80
CA THR A 104 3.93 -38.98 13.80
C THR A 104 4.12 -37.49 13.47
N PRO A 105 5.36 -36.97 13.53
CA PRO A 105 5.62 -35.58 13.20
C PRO A 105 5.28 -35.30 11.73
N ALA A 106 4.62 -34.17 11.47
CA ALA A 106 4.38 -33.70 10.12
C ALA A 106 5.72 -33.29 9.47
N VAL A 107 5.96 -33.70 8.23
CA VAL A 107 7.21 -33.46 7.52
C VAL A 107 6.98 -32.72 6.20
N CYS A 108 7.91 -31.85 5.84
CA CYS A 108 8.02 -31.19 4.55
C CYS A 108 9.01 -31.98 3.68
N ALA A 109 8.56 -32.44 2.52
CA ALA A 109 9.44 -33.12 1.58
C ALA A 109 10.17 -32.10 0.67
N LEU A 110 11.47 -32.29 0.54
CA LEU A 110 12.32 -31.54 -0.40
C LEU A 110 12.46 -32.29 -1.73
N GLU A 111 12.78 -31.58 -2.81
CA GLU A 111 13.00 -32.15 -4.13
C GLU A 111 14.20 -33.12 -4.18
N ASP A 112 15.17 -32.95 -3.27
CA ASP A 112 16.35 -33.82 -3.13
C ASP A 112 16.07 -35.12 -2.33
N GLY A 113 14.83 -35.35 -1.93
CA GLY A 113 14.39 -36.53 -1.17
C GLY A 113 14.60 -36.45 0.33
N ARG A 114 15.13 -35.34 0.88
CA ARG A 114 15.16 -35.08 2.33
C ARG A 114 13.78 -34.71 2.83
N ALA A 115 13.54 -34.98 4.11
CA ALA A 115 12.35 -34.55 4.82
C ALA A 115 12.77 -33.74 6.04
N ILE A 116 12.07 -32.63 6.27
CA ILE A 116 12.29 -31.73 7.41
C ILE A 116 11.01 -31.72 8.24
N GLU A 117 11.12 -31.81 9.54
CA GLU A 117 10.00 -31.68 10.43
C GLU A 117 9.36 -30.28 10.32
N LEU A 118 8.05 -30.25 10.14
CA LEU A 118 7.28 -29.02 10.02
C LEU A 118 7.43 -28.13 11.27
N ALA A 119 7.52 -28.73 12.45
CA ALA A 119 7.77 -28.03 13.71
C ALA A 119 9.13 -27.30 13.69
N THR A 120 10.20 -28.00 13.26
CA THR A 120 11.54 -27.41 13.16
C THR A 120 11.55 -26.22 12.19
N LEU A 121 10.94 -26.36 11.02
CA LEU A 121 10.82 -25.27 10.04
C LEU A 121 10.06 -24.06 10.62
N ASN A 122 8.89 -24.32 11.22
CA ASN A 122 8.04 -23.23 11.72
C ASN A 122 8.56 -22.59 13.01
N ASN A 123 9.37 -23.29 13.81
CA ASN A 123 10.08 -22.70 14.94
C ASN A 123 11.10 -21.64 14.46
N ILE A 124 11.82 -21.91 13.38
CA ILE A 124 12.74 -20.93 12.77
C ILE A 124 11.97 -19.74 12.21
N ILE A 125 10.91 -19.99 11.43
CA ILE A 125 10.07 -18.97 10.84
C ILE A 125 9.41 -18.11 11.92
N GLY A 126 8.84 -18.75 12.94
CA GLY A 126 8.16 -18.08 14.06
C GLY A 126 9.11 -17.17 14.83
N ALA A 127 10.30 -17.65 15.19
CA ALA A 127 11.29 -16.87 15.94
C ALA A 127 11.71 -15.59 15.17
N ARG A 128 11.97 -15.71 13.86
CA ARG A 128 12.29 -14.53 13.05
C ARG A 128 11.10 -13.61 12.84
N SER A 129 9.92 -14.16 12.64
CA SER A 129 8.68 -13.39 12.51
C SER A 129 8.40 -12.60 13.80
N GLU A 130 8.57 -13.24 14.96
CA GLU A 130 8.43 -12.58 16.26
C GLU A 130 9.40 -11.40 16.42
N GLU A 131 10.65 -11.55 16.01
CA GLU A 131 11.63 -10.46 16.04
C GLU A 131 11.22 -9.31 15.13
N ILE A 132 10.78 -9.59 13.89
CA ILE A 132 10.31 -8.55 12.96
C ILE A 132 9.11 -7.82 13.56
N LEU A 133 8.12 -8.55 14.06
CA LEU A 133 6.92 -7.98 14.65
C LEU A 133 7.21 -7.20 15.93
N ALA A 134 8.16 -7.64 16.76
CA ALA A 134 8.64 -6.91 17.95
C ALA A 134 9.24 -5.56 17.55
N ASN A 135 10.05 -5.55 16.51
CA ASN A 135 10.63 -4.31 16.00
C ASN A 135 9.56 -3.39 15.40
N VAL A 136 8.58 -3.92 14.67
CA VAL A 136 7.42 -3.15 14.19
C VAL A 136 6.68 -2.52 15.38
N TRP A 137 6.37 -3.30 16.41
CA TRP A 137 5.69 -2.80 17.61
C TRP A 137 6.51 -1.71 18.31
N ASN A 138 7.81 -1.92 18.47
CA ASN A 138 8.71 -0.92 19.04
C ASN A 138 8.70 0.39 18.25
N GLN A 139 8.69 0.34 16.92
CA GLN A 139 8.59 1.55 16.09
C GLN A 139 7.24 2.26 16.27
N LEU A 140 6.14 1.52 16.43
CA LEU A 140 4.84 2.10 16.71
C LEU A 140 4.82 2.81 18.08
N GLN A 141 5.44 2.23 19.10
CA GLN A 141 5.62 2.89 20.41
C GLN A 141 6.50 4.13 20.30
N LEU A 142 7.62 4.05 19.60
CA LEU A 142 8.51 5.21 19.38
C LEU A 142 7.82 6.35 18.61
N SER A 143 6.82 6.03 17.79
CA SER A 143 6.01 7.04 17.11
C SER A 143 5.19 7.92 18.05
N GLY A 144 4.87 7.43 19.27
CA GLY A 144 3.95 8.06 20.23
C GLY A 144 2.50 8.12 19.75
N TYR A 145 2.13 7.23 18.84
CA TYR A 145 0.76 7.11 18.30
C TYR A 145 0.11 5.75 18.59
N GLU A 146 0.75 4.85 19.32
CA GLU A 146 0.27 3.50 19.59
C GLU A 146 -1.14 3.46 20.23
N ASP A 147 -1.46 4.45 21.03
CA ASP A 147 -2.78 4.64 21.67
C ASP A 147 -3.80 5.40 20.81
N LYS A 148 -3.39 5.90 19.64
CA LYS A 148 -4.19 6.74 18.73
C LYS A 148 -4.53 6.04 17.40
N LEU A 149 -4.23 4.75 17.28
CA LEU A 149 -4.50 3.93 16.11
C LEU A 149 -5.94 3.38 16.14
N PHE A 150 -6.94 4.26 16.10
CA PHE A 150 -8.34 3.84 16.22
C PHE A 150 -8.84 2.96 15.08
N SER A 151 -8.22 3.06 13.92
CA SER A 151 -8.45 2.15 12.79
C SER A 151 -7.50 0.95 12.79
N GLY A 152 -6.58 0.86 13.77
CA GLY A 152 -5.68 -0.26 13.97
C GLY A 152 -4.47 -0.25 13.02
N VAL A 153 -4.01 -1.44 12.69
CA VAL A 153 -2.83 -1.67 11.86
C VAL A 153 -3.24 -2.41 10.58
N VAL A 154 -2.72 -1.96 9.46
CA VAL A 154 -2.94 -2.55 8.15
C VAL A 154 -1.62 -3.13 7.65
N PHE A 155 -1.63 -4.41 7.32
CA PHE A 155 -0.50 -5.11 6.73
C PHE A 155 -0.63 -5.19 5.21
N THR A 156 0.48 -5.10 4.52
CA THR A 156 0.60 -5.30 3.07
C THR A 156 2.01 -5.78 2.72
N GLY A 157 2.25 -6.01 1.43
CA GLY A 157 3.51 -6.57 0.96
C GLY A 157 3.55 -8.10 0.98
N GLY A 158 4.56 -8.69 0.36
CA GLY A 158 4.68 -10.14 0.21
C GLY A 158 4.78 -10.89 1.54
N GLY A 159 5.51 -10.34 2.51
CA GLY A 159 5.65 -10.95 3.84
C GLY A 159 4.35 -10.99 4.65
N ALA A 160 3.36 -10.13 4.32
CA ALA A 160 2.04 -10.16 4.96
C ALA A 160 1.21 -11.41 4.59
N ASN A 161 1.66 -12.22 3.63
CA ASN A 161 1.00 -13.47 3.28
C ASN A 161 1.40 -14.65 4.18
N LEU A 162 2.37 -14.47 5.07
CA LEU A 162 2.76 -15.50 6.00
C LEU A 162 1.57 -15.88 6.89
N LYS A 163 1.30 -17.17 6.99
CA LYS A 163 0.16 -17.69 7.76
C LYS A 163 0.23 -17.20 9.21
N ASN A 164 -0.90 -16.78 9.76
CA ASN A 164 -1.07 -16.32 11.15
C ASN A 164 -0.23 -15.09 11.56
N ILE A 165 0.30 -14.31 10.61
CA ILE A 165 1.11 -13.11 10.94
C ILE A 165 0.29 -12.04 11.67
N GLU A 166 -1.01 -11.86 11.32
CA GLU A 166 -1.89 -10.93 12.02
C GLU A 166 -2.10 -11.35 13.47
N GLU A 167 -2.33 -12.66 13.71
CA GLU A 167 -2.54 -13.19 15.04
C GLU A 167 -1.28 -13.10 15.90
N ALA A 168 -0.12 -13.42 15.33
CA ALA A 168 1.17 -13.25 15.97
C ALA A 168 1.37 -11.79 16.43
N PHE A 169 1.00 -10.82 15.58
CA PHE A 169 1.10 -9.42 15.95
C PHE A 169 0.08 -8.99 17.00
N ARG A 170 -1.18 -9.47 16.94
CA ARG A 170 -2.20 -9.20 17.97
C ARG A 170 -1.74 -9.71 19.34
N LYS A 171 -1.18 -10.92 19.39
CA LYS A 171 -0.66 -11.54 20.63
C LYS A 171 0.44 -10.68 21.26
N GLN A 172 1.31 -10.09 20.43
CA GLN A 172 2.45 -9.32 20.88
C GLN A 172 2.11 -7.87 21.23
N SER A 173 1.36 -7.18 20.36
CA SER A 173 1.04 -5.76 20.51
C SER A 173 -0.20 -5.47 21.34
N LYS A 174 -1.09 -6.47 21.50
CA LYS A 174 -2.44 -6.34 22.06
C LYS A 174 -3.36 -5.38 21.29
N ILE A 175 -3.00 -5.08 20.02
CA ILE A 175 -3.86 -4.33 19.11
C ILE A 175 -4.80 -5.32 18.42
N GLU A 176 -6.10 -5.25 18.73
CA GLU A 176 -7.11 -6.15 18.16
C GLU A 176 -7.38 -5.93 16.67
N LYS A 177 -7.36 -4.65 16.25
CA LYS A 177 -7.67 -4.27 14.87
C LYS A 177 -6.44 -4.40 13.98
N VAL A 178 -6.24 -5.59 13.44
CA VAL A 178 -5.19 -5.87 12.45
C VAL A 178 -5.83 -6.52 11.23
N LYS A 179 -5.53 -6.01 10.05
CA LYS A 179 -6.01 -6.56 8.77
C LYS A 179 -4.91 -6.55 7.72
N THR A 180 -5.00 -7.46 6.77
CA THR A 180 -4.09 -7.51 5.61
C THR A 180 -4.79 -7.01 4.35
N MET A 181 -4.16 -6.06 3.66
CA MET A 181 -4.60 -5.57 2.35
C MET A 181 -3.73 -6.22 1.27
N ARG A 182 -4.36 -7.12 0.53
CA ARG A 182 -3.69 -7.90 -0.54
C ARG A 182 -3.77 -7.25 -1.91
N PHE A 183 -4.57 -6.20 -2.06
CA PHE A 183 -4.68 -5.47 -3.31
C PHE A 183 -5.09 -4.01 -3.05
N VAL A 184 -4.81 -3.15 -4.02
CA VAL A 184 -5.19 -1.73 -3.98
C VAL A 184 -6.71 -1.55 -4.09
N HIS A 185 -7.23 -0.41 -3.63
CA HIS A 185 -8.66 -0.08 -3.72
C HIS A 185 -9.10 0.30 -5.14
N ASP A 186 -8.19 0.89 -5.89
CA ASP A 186 -8.49 1.36 -7.24
C ASP A 186 -8.73 0.20 -8.20
N THR A 187 -9.58 0.44 -9.20
CA THR A 187 -9.83 -0.54 -10.25
C THR A 187 -8.61 -0.59 -11.18
N VAL A 188 -7.78 -1.61 -10.98
CA VAL A 188 -6.65 -1.88 -11.85
C VAL A 188 -6.99 -3.06 -12.74
N HIS A 189 -6.86 -2.88 -14.04
CA HIS A 189 -7.09 -3.91 -15.04
C HIS A 189 -5.75 -4.43 -15.58
N GLY A 190 -5.57 -5.72 -15.63
CA GLY A 190 -4.35 -6.35 -16.13
C GLY A 190 -4.55 -7.85 -16.33
N PHE A 191 -3.58 -8.49 -16.95
CA PHE A 191 -3.60 -9.95 -17.08
C PHE A 191 -3.43 -10.58 -15.69
N SER A 192 -4.21 -11.62 -15.40
CA SER A 192 -4.21 -12.31 -14.10
C SER A 192 -2.87 -12.95 -13.72
N ASP A 193 -2.05 -13.28 -14.70
CA ASP A 193 -0.68 -13.79 -14.55
C ASP A 193 0.34 -12.69 -14.23
N VAL A 194 0.01 -11.42 -14.49
CA VAL A 194 0.85 -10.26 -14.18
C VAL A 194 0.42 -9.59 -12.87
N LEU A 195 -0.89 -9.55 -12.58
CA LEU A 195 -1.46 -8.92 -11.40
C LEU A 195 -1.83 -9.95 -10.33
N ALA A 196 -0.85 -10.38 -9.56
CA ALA A 196 -1.11 -11.19 -8.37
C ALA A 196 -1.82 -10.34 -7.29
N LYS A 197 -2.92 -10.89 -6.73
CA LYS A 197 -3.65 -10.23 -5.62
C LYS A 197 -3.12 -10.72 -4.27
N ASP A 198 -1.83 -10.57 -4.07
CA ASP A 198 -1.09 -11.04 -2.90
C ASP A 198 -0.40 -9.90 -2.12
N GLY A 199 -0.60 -8.66 -2.53
CA GLY A 199 0.00 -7.48 -1.90
C GLY A 199 1.42 -7.16 -2.35
N MET A 200 2.12 -8.05 -3.05
CA MET A 200 3.52 -7.85 -3.47
C MET A 200 3.69 -6.65 -4.40
N GLN A 201 2.67 -6.34 -5.19
CA GLN A 201 2.70 -5.25 -6.18
C GLN A 201 2.03 -3.97 -5.71
N ASN A 202 1.47 -3.92 -4.49
CA ASN A 202 0.68 -2.79 -4.02
C ASN A 202 1.43 -1.46 -4.05
N THR A 203 2.72 -1.45 -3.70
CA THR A 203 3.57 -0.25 -3.77
C THR A 203 3.76 0.22 -5.20
N LEU A 204 4.03 -0.70 -6.14
CA LEU A 204 4.14 -0.38 -7.56
C LEU A 204 2.83 0.17 -8.12
N LEU A 205 1.71 -0.48 -7.81
CA LEU A 205 0.38 -0.06 -8.25
C LEU A 205 0.00 1.31 -7.67
N GLY A 206 0.35 1.56 -6.41
CA GLY A 206 0.15 2.86 -5.77
C GLY A 206 0.96 3.98 -6.44
N LEU A 207 2.21 3.72 -6.81
CA LEU A 207 3.04 4.67 -7.55
C LEU A 207 2.48 4.95 -8.95
N LEU A 208 2.02 3.91 -9.65
CA LEU A 208 1.39 4.06 -10.96
C LEU A 208 0.09 4.85 -10.88
N ALA A 209 -0.75 4.61 -9.87
CA ALA A 209 -2.00 5.34 -9.65
C ALA A 209 -1.76 6.81 -9.28
N ALA A 210 -0.64 7.13 -8.62
CA ALA A 210 -0.27 8.50 -8.27
C ALA A 210 0.32 9.30 -9.45
N GLY A 211 0.73 8.63 -10.53
CA GLY A 211 1.27 9.28 -11.73
C GLY A 211 0.19 10.01 -12.52
N ASN A 212 0.52 11.20 -13.02
CA ASN A 212 -0.41 12.06 -13.76
C ASN A 212 -0.15 12.07 -15.27
N GLU A 213 0.97 11.52 -15.73
CA GLU A 213 1.40 11.56 -17.13
C GLU A 213 1.76 10.17 -17.65
N ASN A 214 1.42 9.92 -18.91
CA ASN A 214 1.82 8.71 -19.61
C ASN A 214 3.19 8.92 -20.29
N CYS A 215 4.25 8.50 -19.62
CA CYS A 215 5.63 8.62 -20.12
C CYS A 215 5.90 7.80 -21.40
N CYS A 216 5.06 6.84 -21.72
CA CYS A 216 5.25 5.98 -22.91
C CYS A 216 4.73 6.58 -24.20
N LEU A 217 4.01 7.70 -24.17
CA LEU A 217 3.42 8.40 -25.33
C LEU A 217 2.63 7.49 -26.31
N GLN A 218 2.35 6.26 -25.95
CA GLN A 218 1.52 5.37 -26.76
C GLN A 218 0.06 5.64 -26.41
N GLU A 219 -0.71 6.10 -27.40
CA GLU A 219 -2.16 6.07 -27.31
C GLU A 219 -2.57 4.60 -27.07
N VAL A 220 -3.05 4.30 -25.86
CA VAL A 220 -3.66 3.01 -25.56
C VAL A 220 -4.92 2.95 -26.42
N LYS A 221 -4.85 2.24 -27.54
CA LYS A 221 -6.06 1.95 -28.33
C LYS A 221 -6.99 1.18 -27.42
N PRO A 222 -8.24 1.61 -27.23
CA PRO A 222 -9.19 0.87 -26.43
C PRO A 222 -9.27 -0.55 -27.02
N ILE A 223 -8.99 -1.55 -26.21
CA ILE A 223 -9.17 -2.96 -26.59
C ILE A 223 -10.68 -3.12 -26.70
N LEU A 224 -11.17 -3.23 -27.93
CA LEU A 224 -12.56 -3.56 -28.20
C LEU A 224 -12.82 -4.93 -27.56
N GLU A 225 -13.66 -4.94 -26.55
CA GLU A 225 -14.12 -6.16 -25.89
C GLU A 225 -14.70 -7.09 -26.95
N LYS A 226 -14.07 -8.25 -27.13
CA LYS A 226 -14.71 -9.34 -27.85
C LYS A 226 -15.79 -9.91 -26.93
N PRO A 227 -16.97 -10.25 -27.49
CA PRO A 227 -18.07 -10.77 -26.66
C PRO A 227 -17.65 -12.09 -26.00
N ASN A 228 -17.84 -12.10 -24.70
CA ASN A 228 -17.63 -13.12 -23.68
C ASN A 228 -17.53 -14.57 -24.16
N ASP A 229 -16.34 -15.12 -24.04
CA ASP A 229 -16.15 -16.55 -23.83
C ASP A 229 -16.17 -16.79 -22.29
N PRO A 230 -17.03 -17.65 -21.76
CA PRO A 230 -17.22 -17.80 -20.30
C PRO A 230 -16.01 -18.33 -19.55
N ASN A 231 -14.92 -18.69 -20.23
CA ASN A 231 -13.71 -19.25 -19.62
C ASN A 231 -12.47 -18.35 -19.71
N ASP A 232 -12.57 -17.13 -20.22
CA ASP A 232 -11.43 -16.25 -20.37
C ASP A 232 -11.50 -15.10 -19.35
N THR A 233 -10.85 -15.26 -18.21
CA THR A 233 -10.70 -14.24 -17.17
C THR A 233 -9.56 -13.29 -17.57
N GLN A 234 -9.75 -12.52 -18.64
CA GLN A 234 -8.83 -11.45 -19.02
C GLN A 234 -9.23 -10.16 -18.31
N THR A 235 -8.38 -9.68 -17.44
CA THR A 235 -8.42 -8.33 -16.87
C THR A 235 -7.45 -7.45 -17.65
N VAL A 236 -7.86 -6.30 -18.14
CA VAL A 236 -7.07 -5.43 -19.02
C VAL A 236 -6.59 -4.20 -18.26
N ILE A 237 -5.30 -3.83 -18.35
CA ILE A 237 -4.76 -2.60 -17.78
C ILE A 237 -5.19 -1.41 -18.67
N GLY A 238 -6.09 -0.59 -18.17
CA GLY A 238 -6.43 0.70 -18.78
C GLY A 238 -6.38 1.77 -17.69
N PHE A 239 -5.54 2.78 -17.88
CA PHE A 239 -5.63 3.99 -17.07
C PHE A 239 -6.79 4.82 -17.60
N ASP A 240 -7.89 4.87 -16.85
CA ASP A 240 -8.95 5.85 -17.10
C ASP A 240 -8.47 7.19 -16.55
N THR A 241 -7.81 7.97 -17.41
CA THR A 241 -7.60 9.39 -17.13
C THR A 241 -8.96 10.05 -17.30
N GLY A 242 -9.71 10.16 -16.22
CA GLY A 242 -10.97 10.89 -16.17
C GLY A 242 -10.76 12.32 -16.64
N LYS A 243 -10.86 12.54 -17.94
CA LYS A 243 -11.17 13.86 -18.48
C LYS A 243 -12.61 14.13 -18.07
N ASP A 244 -12.75 14.92 -17.02
CA ASP A 244 -13.99 15.61 -16.74
C ASP A 244 -14.41 16.40 -17.99
N THR A 245 -15.21 15.77 -18.82
CA THR A 245 -15.98 16.48 -19.82
C THR A 245 -16.97 17.32 -19.04
N VAL A 246 -16.62 18.58 -18.86
CA VAL A 246 -17.55 19.63 -18.46
C VAL A 246 -18.75 19.55 -19.41
N LYS A 247 -19.82 18.95 -18.96
CA LYS A 247 -21.11 19.03 -19.64
C LYS A 247 -21.54 20.49 -19.56
N GLU A 248 -21.49 21.20 -20.68
CA GLU A 248 -22.13 22.51 -20.83
C GLU A 248 -23.58 22.39 -20.34
N ALA A 249 -23.87 23.16 -19.32
CA ALA A 249 -25.23 23.32 -18.83
C ALA A 249 -26.06 24.00 -19.91
N PRO A 250 -27.35 23.61 -20.13
CA PRO A 250 -28.20 24.23 -21.13
C PRO A 250 -28.40 25.71 -20.81
N LYS A 251 -28.15 26.57 -21.80
CA LYS A 251 -28.37 28.01 -21.75
C LYS A 251 -29.82 28.29 -21.34
N LYS A 252 -30.00 28.96 -20.21
CA LYS A 252 -31.26 29.59 -19.83
C LYS A 252 -31.53 30.77 -20.78
N PRO A 253 -32.77 30.98 -21.21
CA PRO A 253 -33.11 32.12 -22.06
C PRO A 253 -32.97 33.44 -21.30
N GLU A 254 -32.43 34.46 -21.98
CA GLU A 254 -32.33 35.83 -21.49
C GLU A 254 -33.70 36.43 -21.14
N PRO A 255 -33.84 37.12 -20.01
CA PRO A 255 -34.98 37.97 -19.78
C PRO A 255 -34.73 39.39 -20.36
N SER A 256 -35.71 39.84 -21.13
CA SER A 256 -35.86 41.14 -21.69
C SER A 256 -35.69 42.30 -20.69
N LYS A 257 -35.03 43.38 -21.14
CA LYS A 257 -34.89 44.66 -20.43
C LYS A 257 -36.24 45.31 -20.15
N PRO A 258 -36.39 45.93 -18.99
CA PRO A 258 -37.27 47.11 -18.88
C PRO A 258 -36.46 48.41 -18.69
N THR A 259 -37.01 49.43 -19.31
CA THR A 259 -36.58 50.81 -19.37
C THR A 259 -36.69 51.56 -18.04
N SER A 260 -35.71 52.48 -17.89
CA SER A 260 -35.75 53.79 -17.21
C SER A 260 -36.54 54.05 -15.94
N GLY A 261 -35.85 54.55 -14.93
CA GLY A 261 -36.44 55.27 -13.79
C GLY A 261 -35.37 55.91 -12.93
N THR A 262 -35.30 57.22 -13.02
CA THR A 262 -34.45 58.20 -12.37
C THR A 262 -34.69 58.34 -10.85
N LYS A 263 -33.70 58.57 -10.04
CA LYS A 263 -33.46 59.63 -9.03
C LYS A 263 -32.80 59.21 -7.70
N THR A 264 -31.68 59.90 -7.47
CA THR A 264 -31.29 60.64 -6.24
C THR A 264 -31.22 59.89 -4.90
N GLY A 265 -30.10 59.82 -4.27
CA GLY A 265 -29.40 60.77 -3.51
C GLY A 265 -28.64 60.20 -2.32
N THR A 266 -27.51 60.83 -2.00
CA THR A 266 -26.79 60.91 -0.69
C THR A 266 -26.23 59.61 -0.08
N GLY A 267 -25.00 59.30 -0.02
CA GLY A 267 -23.85 60.00 0.61
C GLY A 267 -23.62 59.48 2.02
N THR A 268 -22.55 58.68 2.21
CA THR A 268 -21.64 58.84 3.34
C THR A 268 -20.42 57.91 3.24
N LYS A 269 -19.29 58.48 3.66
CA LYS A 269 -17.91 57.98 3.56
C LYS A 269 -17.56 56.94 4.63
N LYS A 270 -16.74 55.90 4.22
CA LYS A 270 -15.50 55.37 4.81
C LYS A 270 -15.51 54.85 6.27
N PRO A 271 -14.53 53.99 6.69
CA PRO A 271 -13.21 53.71 6.16
C PRO A 271 -12.82 52.23 6.06
N GLY A 272 -11.69 52.00 5.40
CA GLY A 272 -11.08 50.73 5.09
C GLY A 272 -10.50 49.93 6.27
N ASN A 273 -10.36 48.66 6.00
CA ASN A 273 -9.50 47.81 6.82
C ASN A 273 -8.77 46.80 5.89
N THR A 274 -7.49 47.07 5.76
CA THR A 274 -6.51 46.21 5.10
C THR A 274 -6.21 45.03 6.01
N ARG A 275 -6.41 43.80 5.54
CA ARG A 275 -5.82 42.60 6.12
C ARG A 275 -4.72 42.07 5.24
N PRO A 276 -3.57 41.66 5.81
CA PRO A 276 -2.42 41.17 5.08
C PRO A 276 -2.63 39.72 4.62
N LYS A 277 -2.03 39.40 3.47
CA LYS A 277 -1.93 38.05 2.92
C LYS A 277 -1.04 37.18 3.82
N PRO A 278 -1.36 35.90 4.04
CA PRO A 278 -0.43 34.97 4.67
C PRO A 278 0.61 34.49 3.67
N ASN A 279 1.86 34.50 4.12
CA ASN A 279 3.03 33.95 3.45
C ASN A 279 2.87 32.43 3.27
N ARG A 280 3.24 31.97 2.07
CA ARG A 280 3.57 30.57 1.82
C ARG A 280 4.91 30.27 2.49
N PHE A 281 4.91 29.27 3.37
CA PHE A 281 6.10 28.50 3.71
C PHE A 281 5.74 27.01 3.64
N TRP A 282 6.48 26.33 2.78
CA TRP A 282 6.88 24.91 2.65
C TRP A 282 5.83 23.81 2.90
#